data_e99a787ad138b076e2b0b730b4019902
#
_entry.id   e99a787ad138b076e2b0b730b4019902
#
_cell.length_a   1.000
_cell.length_b   1.000
_cell.length_c   1.000
_cell.angle_alpha   90.00
_cell.angle_beta   90.00
_cell.angle_gamma   90.00
#
_symmetry.space_group_name_H-M   'P 1'
#
loop_
_entity.id
_entity.type
_entity.pdbx_description
1 polymer ?
#
loop_
_entity_poly.entity_id
_entity_poly.type
_entity_poly.pdbx_seq_one_letter_code
_entity_poly.pdbx_strand_id
1 'polypeptide(L)'
;IKQLMIDLYKRRLLYPSLTHRRWVWESDNIRDMEIPDSVASFIMNSFHCLPPDVLSALSVLSCFGASVSISLIETLEAEIQTPLMAPLDTAVAESIVDKRKGAFYFLHDKLHEAAYGAIGSEQRCLHHFRYGLALGNVAVKERDDVLLITAVSQINHGGPQAVVDSEQGVAVASLNLDAGKKAMKMSDFFSAHSFFDHGISYLRRGHWEQQYDLSLELFNLAAKCALMNAEHDHLEILIQQIMHYAKCFEDKCQ
;
A
#
# COMPACT_ATOMS: atom_id res chain seq x y z
N ILE A 1 -19.17 0.82 -21.11
CA ILE A 1 -20.08 0.01 -21.96
C ILE A 1 -20.19 -1.42 -21.42
N LYS A 2 -19.05 -2.16 -21.21
CA LYS A 2 -19.08 -3.57 -20.73
C LYS A 2 -19.86 -3.72 -19.42
N GLN A 3 -19.61 -2.86 -18.45
CA GLN A 3 -20.26 -2.90 -17.14
C GLN A 3 -21.78 -2.61 -17.23
N LEU A 4 -22.18 -1.66 -18.07
CA LEU A 4 -23.60 -1.39 -18.33
C LEU A 4 -24.31 -2.60 -18.94
N MET A 5 -23.66 -3.28 -19.90
CA MET A 5 -24.22 -4.50 -20.51
C MET A 5 -24.37 -5.63 -19.51
N ILE A 6 -23.41 -5.80 -18.57
CA ILE A 6 -23.47 -6.78 -17.48
C ILE A 6 -24.64 -6.46 -16.54
N ASP A 7 -24.83 -5.19 -16.16
CA ASP A 7 -25.91 -4.76 -15.28
C ASP A 7 -27.30 -4.97 -15.92
N LEU A 8 -27.45 -4.59 -17.18
CA LEU A 8 -28.69 -4.84 -17.95
C LEU A 8 -29.00 -6.35 -18.01
N TYR A 9 -27.97 -7.18 -18.19
CA TYR A 9 -28.13 -8.64 -18.20
C TYR A 9 -28.56 -9.18 -16.83
N LYS A 10 -27.91 -8.73 -15.75
CA LYS A 10 -28.25 -9.12 -14.35
C LYS A 10 -29.68 -8.70 -13.99
N ARG A 11 -30.13 -7.53 -14.43
CA ARG A 11 -31.51 -7.03 -14.21
C ARG A 11 -32.53 -7.66 -15.15
N ARG A 12 -32.11 -8.59 -16.02
CA ARG A 12 -32.95 -9.22 -17.05
C ARG A 12 -33.58 -8.23 -18.04
N LEU A 13 -33.01 -7.03 -18.18
CA LEU A 13 -33.41 -6.02 -19.17
C LEU A 13 -32.77 -6.30 -20.54
N LEU A 14 -31.70 -7.09 -20.56
CA LEU A 14 -31.00 -7.58 -21.74
C LEU A 14 -30.78 -9.08 -21.57
N TYR A 15 -31.33 -9.90 -22.46
CA TYR A 15 -31.18 -11.36 -22.38
C TYR A 15 -31.13 -12.03 -23.76
N PRO A 16 -30.42 -13.18 -23.89
CA PRO A 16 -30.42 -13.93 -25.13
C PRO A 16 -31.78 -14.66 -25.31
N SER A 17 -32.44 -14.41 -26.43
CA SER A 17 -33.64 -15.13 -26.81
C SER A 17 -33.31 -16.32 -27.73
N LEU A 18 -33.53 -17.55 -27.24
CA LEU A 18 -33.33 -18.75 -28.05
C LEU A 18 -34.33 -18.82 -29.21
N THR A 19 -35.55 -18.31 -29.00
CA THR A 19 -36.61 -18.31 -29.98
C THR A 19 -36.25 -17.37 -31.16
N HIS A 20 -35.74 -16.19 -30.86
CA HIS A 20 -35.37 -15.19 -31.88
C HIS A 20 -33.89 -15.26 -32.31
N ARG A 21 -33.09 -16.12 -31.71
CA ARG A 21 -31.63 -16.27 -31.94
C ARG A 21 -30.87 -14.95 -31.92
N ARG A 22 -31.31 -14.03 -31.06
CA ARG A 22 -30.70 -12.71 -30.87
C ARG A 22 -30.83 -12.22 -29.43
N TRP A 23 -30.07 -11.21 -29.09
CA TRP A 23 -30.25 -10.46 -27.86
C TRP A 23 -31.54 -9.64 -27.93
N VAL A 24 -32.34 -9.71 -26.88
CA VAL A 24 -33.60 -8.96 -26.75
C VAL A 24 -33.45 -8.03 -25.55
N TRP A 25 -33.99 -6.84 -25.66
CA TRP A 25 -34.03 -5.83 -24.62
C TRP A 25 -35.40 -5.20 -24.54
N GLU A 26 -35.77 -4.74 -23.33
CA GLU A 26 -37.02 -4.05 -23.06
C GLU A 26 -36.78 -2.55 -23.03
N SER A 27 -37.01 -1.89 -24.17
CA SER A 27 -36.65 -0.48 -24.37
C SER A 27 -37.32 0.47 -23.37
N ASP A 28 -38.56 0.20 -22.98
CA ASP A 28 -39.31 1.08 -22.08
C ASP A 28 -38.73 0.98 -20.65
N ASN A 29 -38.47 -0.21 -20.17
CA ASN A 29 -37.83 -0.43 -18.85
C ASN A 29 -36.39 0.11 -18.81
N ILE A 30 -35.68 0.12 -19.92
CA ILE A 30 -34.33 0.73 -20.00
C ILE A 30 -34.42 2.27 -20.00
N ARG A 31 -35.45 2.87 -20.64
CA ARG A 31 -35.67 4.31 -20.62
C ARG A 31 -36.01 4.85 -19.24
N ASP A 32 -36.78 4.07 -18.48
CA ASP A 32 -37.19 4.43 -17.12
C ASP A 32 -36.10 4.16 -16.07
N MET A 33 -35.00 3.51 -16.49
CA MET A 33 -33.87 3.27 -15.63
C MET A 33 -33.09 4.58 -15.40
N GLU A 34 -32.94 4.97 -14.15
CA GLU A 34 -31.98 6.03 -13.77
C GLU A 34 -30.58 5.60 -14.21
N ILE A 35 -30.17 6.01 -15.40
CA ILE A 35 -28.80 5.85 -15.86
C ILE A 35 -27.99 6.95 -15.17
N PRO A 36 -27.00 6.60 -14.32
CA PRO A 36 -26.17 7.60 -13.68
C PRO A 36 -25.55 8.53 -14.74
N ASP A 37 -25.58 9.83 -14.47
CA ASP A 37 -25.09 10.89 -15.39
C ASP A 37 -23.61 10.72 -15.79
N SER A 38 -22.88 9.86 -15.10
CA SER A 38 -21.50 9.55 -15.41
C SER A 38 -21.19 8.06 -15.27
N VAL A 39 -20.20 7.59 -16.03
CA VAL A 39 -19.63 6.24 -15.90
C VAL A 39 -19.12 6.01 -14.47
N ALA A 40 -18.63 7.06 -13.82
CA ALA A 40 -18.15 7.00 -12.44
C ALA A 40 -19.28 6.67 -11.45
N SER A 41 -20.44 7.31 -11.56
CA SER A 41 -21.60 7.03 -10.70
C SER A 41 -22.10 5.60 -10.88
N PHE A 42 -22.11 5.10 -12.12
CA PHE A 42 -22.49 3.72 -12.42
C PHE A 42 -21.53 2.70 -11.79
N ILE A 43 -20.22 2.95 -11.91
CA ILE A 43 -19.17 2.13 -11.29
C ILE A 43 -19.33 2.14 -9.77
N MET A 44 -19.60 3.30 -9.17
CA MET A 44 -19.80 3.43 -7.72
C MET A 44 -21.04 2.67 -7.23
N ASN A 45 -22.14 2.71 -7.95
CA ASN A 45 -23.34 1.94 -7.61
C ASN A 45 -23.05 0.42 -7.64
N SER A 46 -22.32 -0.05 -8.65
CA SER A 46 -21.91 -1.46 -8.72
C SER A 46 -21.01 -1.86 -7.55
N PHE A 47 -20.09 -0.96 -7.15
CA PHE A 47 -19.20 -1.17 -6.01
C PHE A 47 -19.97 -1.31 -4.70
N HIS A 48 -20.96 -0.45 -4.44
CA HIS A 48 -21.77 -0.51 -3.22
C HIS A 48 -22.69 -1.72 -3.11
N CYS A 49 -22.95 -2.42 -4.21
CA CYS A 49 -23.75 -3.65 -4.22
C CYS A 49 -22.93 -4.92 -3.94
N LEU A 50 -21.61 -4.80 -3.75
CA LEU A 50 -20.75 -5.95 -3.49
C LEU A 50 -20.95 -6.49 -2.06
N PRO A 51 -20.75 -7.79 -1.84
CA PRO A 51 -20.74 -8.38 -0.50
C PRO A 51 -19.67 -7.72 0.41
N PRO A 52 -19.90 -7.64 1.73
CA PRO A 52 -18.99 -6.96 2.67
C PRO A 52 -17.58 -7.56 2.69
N ASP A 53 -17.43 -8.86 2.54
CA ASP A 53 -16.14 -9.55 2.45
C ASP A 53 -15.36 -9.17 1.19
N VAL A 54 -16.06 -9.02 0.06
CA VAL A 54 -15.47 -8.54 -1.20
C VAL A 54 -15.02 -7.08 -1.06
N LEU A 55 -15.85 -6.23 -0.46
CA LEU A 55 -15.48 -4.82 -0.19
C LEU A 55 -14.25 -4.74 0.73
N SER A 56 -14.20 -5.58 1.77
CA SER A 56 -13.05 -5.66 2.67
C SER A 56 -11.78 -6.08 1.94
N ALA A 57 -11.83 -7.12 1.11
CA ALA A 57 -10.69 -7.59 0.33
C ALA A 57 -10.22 -6.55 -0.70
N LEU A 58 -11.15 -5.83 -1.35
CA LEU A 58 -10.83 -4.72 -2.26
C LEU A 58 -10.18 -3.55 -1.53
N SER A 59 -10.61 -3.25 -0.30
CA SER A 59 -9.98 -2.24 0.56
C SER A 59 -8.54 -2.62 0.89
N VAL A 60 -8.28 -3.89 1.24
CA VAL A 60 -6.90 -4.40 1.44
C VAL A 60 -6.09 -4.26 0.17
N LEU A 61 -6.61 -4.74 -0.98
CA LEU A 61 -5.93 -4.66 -2.27
C LEU A 61 -5.54 -3.22 -2.62
N SER A 62 -6.46 -2.27 -2.37
CA SER A 62 -6.26 -0.84 -2.70
C SER A 62 -5.12 -0.18 -1.92
N CYS A 63 -4.76 -0.69 -0.74
CA CYS A 63 -3.63 -0.19 0.04
C CYS A 63 -2.27 -0.44 -0.65
N PHE A 64 -2.21 -1.41 -1.56
CA PHE A 64 -0.98 -1.77 -2.30
C PHE A 64 -0.94 -1.19 -3.72
N GLY A 65 -1.96 -0.41 -4.11
CA GLY A 65 -2.04 0.26 -5.40
C GLY A 65 -3.00 -0.38 -6.39
N ALA A 66 -2.93 0.08 -7.65
CA ALA A 66 -3.85 -0.37 -8.70
C ALA A 66 -3.54 -1.78 -9.25
N SER A 67 -2.35 -2.31 -8.95
CA SER A 67 -1.88 -3.63 -9.39
C SER A 67 -1.09 -4.30 -8.28
N VAL A 68 -1.47 -5.52 -7.91
CA VAL A 68 -0.86 -6.24 -6.78
C VAL A 68 -0.63 -7.70 -7.15
N SER A 69 0.58 -8.23 -6.88
CA SER A 69 0.90 -9.62 -7.17
C SER A 69 0.06 -10.58 -6.33
N ILE A 70 -0.29 -11.73 -6.93
CA ILE A 70 -1.05 -12.77 -6.23
C ILE A 70 -0.23 -13.30 -5.05
N SER A 71 1.08 -13.51 -5.23
CA SER A 71 1.97 -13.99 -4.16
C SER A 71 1.98 -13.07 -2.93
N LEU A 72 1.95 -11.74 -3.13
CA LEU A 72 1.86 -10.79 -2.01
C LEU A 72 0.52 -10.93 -1.26
N ILE A 73 -0.58 -11.10 -1.99
CA ILE A 73 -1.91 -11.28 -1.37
C ILE A 73 -1.99 -12.61 -0.63
N GLU A 74 -1.44 -13.69 -1.17
CA GLU A 74 -1.37 -15.00 -0.50
C GLU A 74 -0.54 -14.92 0.78
N THR A 75 0.61 -14.27 0.74
CA THR A 75 1.45 -14.03 1.92
C THR A 75 0.70 -13.21 2.97
N LEU A 76 0.05 -12.12 2.55
CA LEU A 76 -0.71 -11.27 3.46
C LEU A 76 -1.90 -12.00 4.06
N GLU A 77 -2.67 -12.76 3.26
CA GLU A 77 -3.79 -13.58 3.73
C GLU A 77 -3.37 -14.53 4.85
N ALA A 78 -2.23 -15.21 4.66
CA ALA A 78 -1.68 -16.14 5.65
C ALA A 78 -1.31 -15.44 6.96
N GLU A 79 -0.70 -14.25 6.87
CA GLU A 79 -0.22 -13.52 8.06
C GLU A 79 -1.34 -12.83 8.84
N ILE A 80 -2.31 -12.22 8.14
CA ILE A 80 -3.42 -11.53 8.82
C ILE A 80 -4.58 -12.45 9.17
N GLN A 81 -4.55 -13.72 8.71
CA GLN A 81 -5.57 -14.74 8.91
C GLN A 81 -6.97 -14.28 8.49
N THR A 82 -7.04 -13.54 7.40
CA THR A 82 -8.29 -12.99 6.85
C THR A 82 -8.41 -13.43 5.38
N PRO A 83 -9.49 -14.11 4.98
CA PRO A 83 -9.65 -14.55 3.59
C PRO A 83 -9.63 -13.36 2.61
N LEU A 84 -8.72 -13.41 1.64
CA LEU A 84 -8.58 -12.38 0.60
C LEU A 84 -8.78 -12.98 -0.81
N MET A 85 -8.20 -14.15 -1.08
CA MET A 85 -8.18 -14.73 -2.41
C MET A 85 -9.58 -15.04 -2.94
N ALA A 86 -10.43 -15.73 -2.16
CA ALA A 86 -11.78 -16.09 -2.58
C ALA A 86 -12.69 -14.85 -2.81
N PRO A 87 -12.72 -13.83 -1.92
CA PRO A 87 -13.41 -12.58 -2.20
C PRO A 87 -12.87 -11.83 -3.43
N LEU A 88 -11.55 -11.82 -3.67
CA LEU A 88 -10.97 -11.19 -4.85
C LEU A 88 -11.33 -11.94 -6.15
N ASP A 89 -11.40 -13.28 -6.13
CA ASP A 89 -11.90 -14.04 -7.27
C ASP A 89 -13.39 -13.72 -7.56
N THR A 90 -14.19 -13.47 -6.52
CA THR A 90 -15.55 -12.93 -6.68
C THR A 90 -15.55 -11.55 -7.31
N ALA A 91 -14.65 -10.65 -6.89
CA ALA A 91 -14.49 -9.32 -7.51
C ALA A 91 -14.06 -9.40 -8.98
N VAL A 92 -13.31 -10.43 -9.38
CA VAL A 92 -12.99 -10.73 -10.80
C VAL A 92 -14.25 -11.11 -11.55
N ALA A 93 -15.09 -12.01 -11.01
CA ALA A 93 -16.36 -12.39 -11.63
C ALA A 93 -17.30 -11.20 -11.81
N GLU A 94 -17.30 -10.26 -10.86
CA GLU A 94 -18.06 -9.01 -10.90
C GLU A 94 -17.43 -7.93 -11.79
N SER A 95 -16.29 -8.20 -12.43
CA SER A 95 -15.56 -7.26 -13.31
C SER A 95 -15.16 -5.95 -12.60
N ILE A 96 -14.78 -6.03 -11.34
CA ILE A 96 -14.21 -4.93 -10.56
C ILE A 96 -12.68 -4.94 -10.68
N VAL A 97 -12.09 -6.13 -10.59
CA VAL A 97 -10.66 -6.37 -10.82
C VAL A 97 -10.49 -7.39 -11.95
N ASP A 98 -9.31 -7.42 -12.53
CA ASP A 98 -8.87 -8.43 -13.48
C ASP A 98 -7.72 -9.25 -12.87
N LYS A 99 -7.63 -10.53 -13.24
CA LYS A 99 -6.57 -11.42 -12.77
C LYS A 99 -5.77 -11.91 -13.97
N ARG A 100 -4.57 -11.34 -14.14
CA ARG A 100 -3.69 -11.67 -15.28
C ARG A 100 -2.22 -11.56 -14.89
N LYS A 101 -1.38 -12.33 -15.56
CA LYS A 101 0.09 -12.30 -15.38
C LYS A 101 0.54 -12.42 -13.91
N GLY A 102 -0.18 -13.17 -13.09
CA GLY A 102 0.17 -13.36 -11.68
C GLY A 102 -0.16 -12.17 -10.76
N ALA A 103 -1.04 -11.26 -11.19
CA ALA A 103 -1.45 -10.12 -10.39
C ALA A 103 -2.94 -9.80 -10.55
N PHE A 104 -3.50 -9.15 -9.54
CA PHE A 104 -4.80 -8.48 -9.60
C PHE A 104 -4.63 -7.04 -10.06
N TYR A 105 -5.56 -6.54 -10.88
CA TYR A 105 -5.58 -5.18 -11.41
C TYR A 105 -6.98 -4.60 -11.25
N PHE A 106 -7.10 -3.41 -10.69
CA PHE A 106 -8.36 -2.69 -10.79
C PHE A 106 -8.66 -2.35 -12.26
N LEU A 107 -9.88 -2.66 -12.71
CA LEU A 107 -10.26 -2.41 -14.12
C LEU A 107 -10.44 -0.93 -14.44
N HIS A 108 -10.56 -0.08 -13.42
CA HIS A 108 -10.68 1.35 -13.56
C HIS A 108 -10.15 2.07 -12.32
N ASP A 109 -9.44 3.20 -12.50
CA ASP A 109 -8.86 3.97 -11.40
C ASP A 109 -9.92 4.41 -10.38
N LYS A 110 -11.15 4.72 -10.83
CA LYS A 110 -12.26 5.07 -9.95
C LYS A 110 -12.69 3.94 -9.01
N LEU A 111 -12.50 2.68 -9.40
CA LEU A 111 -12.75 1.54 -8.52
C LEU A 111 -11.67 1.43 -7.44
N HIS A 112 -10.41 1.69 -7.81
CA HIS A 112 -9.32 1.76 -6.84
C HIS A 112 -9.54 2.91 -5.84
N GLU A 113 -9.83 4.12 -6.35
CA GLU A 113 -10.14 5.30 -5.52
C GLU A 113 -11.32 5.03 -4.58
N ALA A 114 -12.38 4.36 -5.06
CA ALA A 114 -13.54 4.01 -4.26
C ALA A 114 -13.20 3.00 -3.16
N ALA A 115 -12.45 1.94 -3.50
CA ALA A 115 -12.02 0.93 -2.53
C ALA A 115 -11.14 1.55 -1.43
N TYR A 116 -10.18 2.38 -1.82
CA TYR A 116 -9.31 3.08 -0.88
C TYR A 116 -10.07 4.14 -0.09
N GLY A 117 -11.00 4.87 -0.74
CA GLY A 117 -11.84 5.90 -0.13
C GLY A 117 -12.82 5.34 0.90
N ALA A 118 -13.25 4.08 0.75
CA ALA A 118 -14.12 3.41 1.70
C ALA A 118 -13.44 3.17 3.08
N ILE A 119 -12.11 3.19 3.13
CA ILE A 119 -11.37 3.12 4.39
C ILE A 119 -11.38 4.51 5.03
N GLY A 120 -11.86 4.64 6.26
CA GLY A 120 -11.81 5.88 7.02
C GLY A 120 -10.37 6.40 7.16
N SER A 121 -10.15 7.71 7.11
CA SER A 121 -8.80 8.31 7.09
C SER A 121 -7.91 7.85 8.25
N GLU A 122 -8.45 7.77 9.46
CA GLU A 122 -7.72 7.29 10.65
C GLU A 122 -7.40 5.79 10.55
N GLN A 123 -8.30 5.00 9.96
CA GLN A 123 -8.11 3.57 9.79
C GLN A 123 -7.08 3.25 8.72
N ARG A 124 -6.90 4.12 7.70
CA ARG A 124 -5.90 3.90 6.64
C ARG A 124 -4.50 3.74 7.20
N CYS A 125 -4.09 4.65 8.10
CA CYS A 125 -2.77 4.59 8.74
C CYS A 125 -2.56 3.26 9.48
N LEU A 126 -3.57 2.81 10.24
CA LEU A 126 -3.52 1.56 10.98
C LEU A 126 -3.48 0.34 10.05
N HIS A 127 -4.24 0.35 8.96
CA HIS A 127 -4.24 -0.72 7.96
C HIS A 127 -2.87 -0.84 7.28
N HIS A 128 -2.34 0.27 6.76
CA HIS A 128 -1.01 0.29 6.16
C HIS A 128 0.05 -0.22 7.13
N PHE A 129 0.07 0.29 8.35
CA PHE A 129 1.02 -0.12 9.37
C PHE A 129 0.92 -1.62 9.71
N ARG A 130 -0.31 -2.13 9.95
CA ARG A 130 -0.56 -3.54 10.24
C ARG A 130 -0.12 -4.45 9.11
N TYR A 131 -0.48 -4.13 7.86
CA TYR A 131 -0.10 -4.94 6.71
C TYR A 131 1.41 -4.90 6.47
N GLY A 132 2.02 -3.73 6.64
CA GLY A 132 3.46 -3.59 6.54
C GLY A 132 4.21 -4.40 7.59
N LEU A 133 3.78 -4.41 8.85
CA LEU A 133 4.39 -5.24 9.91
C LEU A 133 4.25 -6.75 9.61
N ALA A 134 3.07 -7.18 9.16
CA ALA A 134 2.83 -8.58 8.81
C ALA A 134 3.78 -9.04 7.71
N LEU A 135 3.89 -8.28 6.61
CA LEU A 135 4.81 -8.58 5.51
C LEU A 135 6.29 -8.44 5.92
N GLY A 136 6.63 -7.48 6.79
CA GLY A 136 7.99 -7.26 7.26
C GLY A 136 8.55 -8.45 8.02
N ASN A 137 7.74 -9.11 8.85
CA ASN A 137 8.12 -10.32 9.56
C ASN A 137 8.49 -11.46 8.58
N VAL A 138 7.71 -11.63 7.51
CA VAL A 138 7.99 -12.63 6.47
C VAL A 138 9.25 -12.27 5.69
N ALA A 139 9.37 -11.00 5.28
CA ALA A 139 10.49 -10.52 4.50
C ALA A 139 11.84 -10.74 5.21
N VAL A 140 11.90 -10.47 6.51
CA VAL A 140 13.11 -10.71 7.33
C VAL A 140 13.40 -12.21 7.44
N LYS A 141 12.39 -13.04 7.68
CA LYS A 141 12.54 -14.50 7.81
C LYS A 141 13.02 -15.14 6.51
N GLU A 142 12.45 -14.74 5.38
CA GLU A 142 12.73 -15.30 4.05
C GLU A 142 13.89 -14.62 3.34
N ARG A 143 14.38 -13.50 3.91
CA ARG A 143 15.42 -12.65 3.30
C ARG A 143 15.03 -12.13 1.91
N ASP A 144 13.75 -11.77 1.76
CA ASP A 144 13.21 -11.21 0.53
C ASP A 144 13.32 -9.67 0.55
N ASP A 145 14.28 -9.15 -0.22
CA ASP A 145 14.55 -7.71 -0.30
C ASP A 145 13.40 -6.92 -0.94
N VAL A 146 12.68 -7.51 -1.91
CA VAL A 146 11.55 -6.86 -2.58
C VAL A 146 10.35 -6.76 -1.63
N LEU A 147 10.09 -7.85 -0.93
CA LEU A 147 9.04 -7.88 0.09
C LEU A 147 9.36 -6.94 1.25
N LEU A 148 10.63 -6.83 1.67
CA LEU A 148 11.08 -5.90 2.70
C LEU A 148 10.79 -4.44 2.30
N ILE A 149 11.18 -4.03 1.11
CA ILE A 149 10.93 -2.68 0.60
C ILE A 149 9.42 -2.39 0.55
N THR A 150 8.62 -3.34 0.08
CA THR A 150 7.16 -3.22 0.04
C THR A 150 6.58 -3.08 1.45
N ALA A 151 7.00 -3.92 2.38
CA ALA A 151 6.56 -3.91 3.77
C ALA A 151 6.88 -2.59 4.47
N VAL A 152 8.13 -2.13 4.34
CA VAL A 152 8.59 -0.88 4.97
C VAL A 152 7.87 0.34 4.36
N SER A 153 7.61 0.32 3.04
CA SER A 153 6.80 1.37 2.40
C SER A 153 5.39 1.41 2.98
N GLN A 154 4.77 0.27 3.23
CA GLN A 154 3.46 0.21 3.87
C GLN A 154 3.51 0.73 5.32
N ILE A 155 4.51 0.33 6.12
CA ILE A 155 4.71 0.84 7.47
C ILE A 155 4.81 2.37 7.45
N ASN A 156 5.59 2.93 6.52
CA ASN A 156 5.81 4.37 6.39
C ASN A 156 4.55 5.14 5.97
N HIS A 157 3.67 4.54 5.16
CA HIS A 157 2.33 5.10 4.90
C HIS A 157 1.44 5.13 6.16
N GLY A 158 1.65 4.22 7.10
CA GLY A 158 0.99 4.25 8.42
C GLY A 158 1.50 5.38 9.31
N GLY A 159 2.78 5.68 9.24
CA GLY A 159 3.44 6.76 9.95
C GLY A 159 3.70 6.49 11.43
N PRO A 160 4.51 7.35 12.11
CA PRO A 160 4.92 7.16 13.49
C PRO A 160 3.78 7.13 14.51
N GLN A 161 2.64 7.74 14.18
CA GLN A 161 1.45 7.77 15.04
C GLN A 161 0.81 6.39 15.23
N ALA A 162 1.10 5.42 14.35
CA ALA A 162 0.60 4.06 14.44
C ALA A 162 1.43 3.17 15.41
N VAL A 163 2.58 3.66 15.86
CA VAL A 163 3.48 2.94 16.77
C VAL A 163 2.94 2.96 18.19
N VAL A 164 2.81 1.78 18.81
CA VAL A 164 2.25 1.63 20.15
C VAL A 164 3.25 2.04 21.23
N ASP A 165 4.51 1.58 21.11
CA ASP A 165 5.54 1.78 22.12
C ASP A 165 6.93 2.06 21.53
N SER A 166 7.92 2.30 22.39
CA SER A 166 9.28 2.62 21.97
C SER A 166 10.01 1.42 21.35
N GLU A 167 9.73 0.21 21.80
CA GLU A 167 10.37 -1.02 21.29
C GLU A 167 9.94 -1.26 19.83
N GLN A 168 8.65 -1.14 19.56
CA GLN A 168 8.12 -1.21 18.21
C GLN A 168 8.71 -0.10 17.32
N GLY A 169 8.85 1.12 17.85
CA GLY A 169 9.49 2.23 17.11
C GLY A 169 10.93 1.91 16.70
N VAL A 170 11.73 1.33 17.62
CA VAL A 170 13.11 0.90 17.33
C VAL A 170 13.14 -0.23 16.30
N ALA A 171 12.25 -1.21 16.42
CA ALA A 171 12.16 -2.30 15.45
C ALA A 171 11.83 -1.77 14.03
N VAL A 172 10.87 -0.85 13.92
CA VAL A 172 10.51 -0.21 12.65
C VAL A 172 11.65 0.66 12.11
N ALA A 173 12.37 1.39 12.97
CA ALA A 173 13.54 2.16 12.57
C ALA A 173 14.64 1.25 12.00
N SER A 174 14.86 0.08 12.61
CA SER A 174 15.79 -0.92 12.08
C SER A 174 15.36 -1.49 10.73
N LEU A 175 14.07 -1.76 10.52
CA LEU A 175 13.54 -2.19 9.22
C LEU A 175 13.76 -1.12 8.15
N ASN A 176 13.56 0.15 8.48
CA ASN A 176 13.83 1.28 7.60
C ASN A 176 15.32 1.40 7.26
N LEU A 177 16.22 1.19 8.24
CA LEU A 177 17.66 1.14 8.01
C LEU A 177 18.03 0.05 7.01
N ASP A 178 17.48 -1.14 7.16
CA ASP A 178 17.74 -2.25 6.26
C ASP A 178 17.19 -1.99 4.84
N ALA A 179 15.97 -1.49 4.72
CA ALA A 179 15.38 -1.12 3.42
C ALA A 179 16.18 -0.02 2.74
N GLY A 180 16.61 1.01 3.47
CA GLY A 180 17.46 2.09 2.95
C GLY A 180 18.81 1.57 2.44
N LYS A 181 19.46 0.68 3.20
CA LYS A 181 20.71 0.03 2.76
C LYS A 181 20.53 -0.79 1.47
N LYS A 182 19.36 -1.46 1.31
CA LYS A 182 19.05 -2.20 0.07
C LYS A 182 18.84 -1.24 -1.10
N ALA A 183 18.08 -0.16 -0.91
CA ALA A 183 17.89 0.87 -1.93
C ALA A 183 19.21 1.50 -2.37
N MET A 184 20.13 1.81 -1.42
CA MET A 184 21.47 2.29 -1.75
C MET A 184 22.27 1.31 -2.62
N LYS A 185 22.20 -0.01 -2.33
CA LYS A 185 22.85 -1.03 -3.16
C LYS A 185 22.32 -1.06 -4.59
N MET A 186 21.07 -0.67 -4.78
CA MET A 186 20.43 -0.51 -6.09
C MET A 186 20.71 0.86 -6.73
N SER A 187 21.53 1.70 -6.08
CA SER A 187 21.81 3.09 -6.48
C SER A 187 20.57 4.01 -6.47
N ASP A 188 19.52 3.63 -5.77
CA ASP A 188 18.34 4.44 -5.54
C ASP A 188 18.51 5.27 -4.25
N PHE A 189 19.29 6.35 -4.36
CA PHE A 189 19.59 7.21 -3.21
C PHE A 189 18.39 8.05 -2.75
N PHE A 190 17.44 8.31 -3.63
CA PHE A 190 16.21 9.02 -3.28
C PHE A 190 15.32 8.17 -2.35
N SER A 191 15.02 6.95 -2.75
CA SER A 191 14.25 6.04 -1.89
C SER A 191 15.02 5.70 -0.60
N ALA A 192 16.34 5.51 -0.69
CA ALA A 192 17.17 5.24 0.48
C ALA A 192 17.09 6.39 1.51
N HIS A 193 17.20 7.64 1.06
CA HIS A 193 17.05 8.83 1.90
C HIS A 193 15.69 8.84 2.60
N SER A 194 14.60 8.62 1.85
CA SER A 194 13.26 8.55 2.40
C SER A 194 13.13 7.47 3.48
N PHE A 195 13.71 6.27 3.29
CA PHE A 195 13.69 5.23 4.30
C PHE A 195 14.45 5.64 5.56
N PHE A 196 15.64 6.24 5.45
CA PHE A 196 16.39 6.67 6.62
C PHE A 196 15.68 7.76 7.39
N ASP A 197 15.09 8.74 6.72
CA ASP A 197 14.27 9.80 7.34
C ASP A 197 13.06 9.23 8.09
N HIS A 198 12.36 8.28 7.47
CA HIS A 198 11.27 7.59 8.17
C HIS A 198 11.83 6.82 9.37
N GLY A 199 12.96 6.12 9.25
CA GLY A 199 13.62 5.44 10.35
C GLY A 199 13.89 6.37 11.53
N ILE A 200 14.44 7.55 11.26
CA ILE A 200 14.67 8.59 12.27
C ILE A 200 13.35 9.04 12.91
N SER A 201 12.30 9.24 12.12
CA SER A 201 11.00 9.70 12.60
C SER A 201 10.30 8.71 13.55
N TYR A 202 10.61 7.43 13.50
CA TYR A 202 10.09 6.40 14.40
C TYR A 202 10.83 6.35 15.74
N LEU A 203 12.02 6.95 15.84
CA LEU A 203 12.76 7.03 17.09
C LEU A 203 12.16 8.10 18.00
N ARG A 204 11.92 7.76 19.26
CA ARG A 204 11.39 8.70 20.26
C ARG A 204 12.50 9.61 20.81
N ARG A 205 12.11 10.65 21.54
CA ARG A 205 13.06 11.53 22.24
C ARG A 205 13.96 10.71 23.14
N GLY A 206 15.25 11.06 23.18
CA GLY A 206 16.27 10.33 23.95
C GLY A 206 16.87 9.13 23.20
N HIS A 207 16.60 8.99 21.91
CA HIS A 207 17.14 7.90 21.11
C HIS A 207 18.67 7.91 20.99
N TRP A 208 19.31 9.09 21.05
CA TRP A 208 20.76 9.20 21.06
C TRP A 208 21.42 8.60 22.30
N GLU A 209 20.73 8.57 23.44
CA GLU A 209 21.22 7.93 24.65
C GLU A 209 20.89 6.43 24.69
N GLN A 210 19.70 6.05 24.23
CA GLN A 210 19.17 4.70 24.37
C GLN A 210 19.51 3.79 23.19
N GLN A 211 19.60 4.34 21.99
CA GLN A 211 19.78 3.64 20.70
C GLN A 211 20.87 4.33 19.87
N TYR A 212 22.03 4.57 20.49
CA TYR A 212 23.09 5.39 19.90
C TYR A 212 23.55 4.87 18.53
N ASP A 213 23.90 3.59 18.44
CA ASP A 213 24.45 3.02 17.19
C ASP A 213 23.44 3.06 16.04
N LEU A 214 22.17 2.73 16.31
CA LEU A 214 21.09 2.83 15.33
C LEU A 214 20.88 4.29 14.89
N SER A 215 20.87 5.22 15.82
CA SER A 215 20.71 6.64 15.54
C SER A 215 21.84 7.16 14.68
N LEU A 216 23.09 6.89 15.12
CA LEU A 216 24.27 7.33 14.39
C LEU A 216 24.29 6.81 12.94
N GLU A 217 23.99 5.54 12.75
CA GLU A 217 23.97 4.92 11.43
C GLU A 217 22.87 5.50 10.55
N LEU A 218 21.64 5.67 11.08
CA LEU A 218 20.53 6.29 10.32
C LEU A 218 20.87 7.71 9.88
N PHE A 219 21.38 8.55 10.79
CA PHE A 219 21.73 9.94 10.48
C PHE A 219 22.89 10.04 9.48
N ASN A 220 23.94 9.22 9.60
CA ASN A 220 25.06 9.20 8.67
C ASN A 220 24.64 8.77 7.27
N LEU A 221 23.81 7.73 7.16
CA LEU A 221 23.34 7.25 5.86
C LEU A 221 22.33 8.21 5.23
N ALA A 222 21.46 8.84 6.04
CA ALA A 222 20.58 9.91 5.58
C ALA A 222 21.40 11.09 5.03
N ALA A 223 22.40 11.55 5.76
CA ALA A 223 23.29 12.64 5.32
C ALA A 223 24.03 12.31 4.02
N LYS A 224 24.52 11.07 3.90
CA LYS A 224 25.16 10.60 2.67
C LYS A 224 24.20 10.59 1.48
N CYS A 225 22.95 10.15 1.67
CA CYS A 225 21.94 10.19 0.62
C CYS A 225 21.50 11.63 0.28
N ALA A 226 21.32 12.49 1.28
CA ALA A 226 21.02 13.91 1.07
C ALA A 226 22.09 14.61 0.21
N LEU A 227 23.37 14.30 0.46
CA LEU A 227 24.48 14.81 -0.36
C LEU A 227 24.38 14.30 -1.81
N MET A 228 24.09 13.00 -2.01
CA MET A 228 23.96 12.41 -3.35
C MET A 228 22.74 12.95 -4.12
N ASN A 229 21.69 13.32 -3.41
CA ASN A 229 20.46 13.92 -3.96
C ASN A 229 20.54 15.45 -4.12
N ALA A 230 21.66 16.09 -3.72
CA ALA A 230 21.85 17.55 -3.67
C ALA A 230 20.82 18.27 -2.77
N GLU A 231 20.36 17.66 -1.69
CA GLU A 231 19.44 18.21 -0.68
C GLU A 231 20.23 18.94 0.43
N HIS A 232 20.86 20.07 0.07
CA HIS A 232 21.84 20.74 0.92
C HIS A 232 21.29 21.25 2.25
N ASP A 233 20.07 21.78 2.27
CA ASP A 233 19.45 22.29 3.50
C ASP A 233 19.19 21.17 4.50
N HIS A 234 18.72 20.03 4.02
CA HIS A 234 18.49 18.86 4.88
C HIS A 234 19.82 18.23 5.35
N LEU A 235 20.81 18.15 4.47
CA LEU A 235 22.16 17.70 4.82
C LEU A 235 22.74 18.50 5.99
N GLU A 236 22.60 19.84 5.97
CA GLU A 236 23.10 20.69 7.05
C GLU A 236 22.46 20.35 8.39
N ILE A 237 21.14 20.14 8.41
CA ILE A 237 20.39 19.74 9.61
C ILE A 237 20.91 18.39 10.16
N LEU A 238 21.10 17.40 9.28
CA LEU A 238 21.58 16.07 9.67
C LEU A 238 23.00 16.13 10.24
N ILE A 239 23.89 16.89 9.59
CA ILE A 239 25.27 17.09 10.08
C ILE A 239 25.27 17.78 11.45
N GLN A 240 24.45 18.80 11.66
CA GLN A 240 24.36 19.48 12.96
C GLN A 240 23.93 18.50 14.07
N GLN A 241 22.99 17.60 13.79
CA GLN A 241 22.58 16.57 14.74
C GLN A 241 23.73 15.59 15.06
N ILE A 242 24.42 15.08 14.05
CA ILE A 242 25.57 14.20 14.22
C ILE A 242 26.65 14.89 15.05
N MET A 243 27.03 16.12 14.68
CA MET A 243 28.07 16.88 15.39
C MET A 243 27.73 17.18 16.84
N HIS A 244 26.44 17.33 17.15
CA HIS A 244 25.97 17.59 18.51
C HIS A 244 26.01 16.35 19.40
N TYR A 245 25.61 15.18 18.87
CA TYR A 245 25.42 13.96 19.66
C TYR A 245 26.54 12.92 19.54
N ALA A 246 27.42 13.02 18.53
CA ALA A 246 28.50 12.06 18.33
C ALA A 246 29.48 12.05 19.53
N LYS A 247 29.75 10.84 20.04
CA LYS A 247 30.52 10.63 21.28
C LYS A 247 32.02 10.72 21.07
N CYS A 248 32.51 10.43 19.87
CA CYS A 248 33.93 10.46 19.54
C CYS A 248 34.20 11.15 18.19
N PHE A 249 35.47 11.36 17.88
CA PHE A 249 35.87 12.00 16.65
C PHE A 249 35.58 11.13 15.42
N GLU A 250 35.77 9.82 15.55
CA GLU A 250 35.50 8.84 14.49
C GLU A 250 34.04 8.87 14.05
N ASP A 251 33.10 9.01 15.00
CA ASP A 251 31.66 9.11 14.72
C ASP A 251 31.29 10.35 13.92
N LYS A 252 32.12 11.41 14.01
CA LYS A 252 31.93 12.67 13.27
C LYS A 252 32.48 12.64 11.85
N CYS A 253 33.28 11.62 11.53
CA CYS A 253 34.00 11.51 10.27
C CYS A 253 33.44 10.42 9.33
N GLN A 254 32.35 9.74 9.70
CA GLN A 254 31.69 8.73 8.87
C GLN A 254 30.78 9.38 7.83
#